data_fd0186b6dca4f48e52bca933dd98d703
#
_entry.id   fd0186b6dca4f48e52bca933dd98d703
#
_cell.length_a   1.000
_cell.length_b   1.000
_cell.length_c   1.000
_cell.angle_alpha   90.00
_cell.angle_beta   90.00
_cell.angle_gamma   90.00
#
_symmetry.space_group_name_H-M   'P 1'
#
loop_
_entity.id
_entity.type
_entity.pdbx_description
1 polymer ?
#
loop_
_entity_poly.entity_id
_entity_poly.type
_entity_poly.pdbx_seq_one_letter_code
_entity_poly.pdbx_strand_id
1 'polypeptide(L)'
;MTRSFSCVALLILAVVTASSQTLRDSAGRSGMLVGTAVRPQQLSEPLYAATLAREFNMIEPEDVMKWETIHPAPESYDFSQGDRLVAFAISHRMKVRGHTLTWHQQNPPWLNDRQRTPEQQARILEQHIKTVVGHYRGKVFAWDVVNEAFDETTPVKLRSTIWYDQPGIGRAGKGSAYIEDCFRWAHAADPDALLFYNDVEAEAVNPKSDAVYAMVRDFRRRGVPIDGVGFQMHLGNLHPDVASISENIGRFIALGVQVQITEMDVALPVDSSGNARPADLRLQADVYREIASACLTHAGCTAIQTWGFTDKYSWIGSHSKHTQGSALLFDGEYRPKPAYDALRKVLEGSRRQ
;
A
#
# COMPACT_ATOMS: atom_id res chain seq x y z
N MET A 1 37.31 -34.63 -64.50
CA MET A 1 37.57 -34.16 -63.11
C MET A 1 36.43 -33.22 -62.72
N THR A 2 35.39 -33.76 -62.13
CA THR A 2 34.22 -33.02 -61.71
C THR A 2 34.30 -32.78 -60.16
N ARG A 3 34.46 -31.55 -59.74
CA ARG A 3 34.46 -31.16 -58.29
C ARG A 3 33.05 -30.88 -57.85
N SER A 4 32.51 -31.71 -56.96
CA SER A 4 31.27 -31.46 -56.25
C SER A 4 31.53 -30.50 -55.11
N PHE A 5 30.80 -29.36 -55.06
CA PHE A 5 30.73 -28.46 -53.94
C PHE A 5 29.50 -28.84 -53.05
N SER A 6 29.78 -29.35 -51.85
CA SER A 6 28.74 -29.55 -50.85
C SER A 6 28.49 -28.21 -50.09
N CYS A 7 27.34 -27.64 -50.29
CA CYS A 7 26.84 -26.52 -49.43
C CYS A 7 26.32 -27.09 -48.11
N VAL A 8 27.01 -26.79 -47.00
CA VAL A 8 26.51 -27.04 -45.65
C VAL A 8 25.63 -25.84 -45.25
N ALA A 9 24.34 -26.04 -45.21
CA ALA A 9 23.41 -25.03 -44.68
C ALA A 9 23.45 -25.08 -43.16
N LEU A 10 23.95 -23.99 -42.52
CA LEU A 10 23.93 -23.79 -41.08
C LEU A 10 22.52 -23.32 -40.70
N LEU A 11 21.70 -24.19 -40.11
CA LEU A 11 20.44 -23.81 -39.48
C LEU A 11 20.76 -23.11 -38.14
N ILE A 12 20.61 -21.78 -38.08
CA ILE A 12 20.63 -21.01 -36.83
C ILE A 12 19.25 -21.19 -36.19
N LEU A 13 19.13 -22.04 -35.17
CA LEU A 13 17.96 -22.07 -34.28
C LEU A 13 17.98 -20.81 -33.42
N ALA A 14 17.17 -19.82 -33.76
CA ALA A 14 16.88 -18.72 -32.86
C ALA A 14 16.03 -19.27 -31.68
N VAL A 15 16.66 -19.50 -30.54
CA VAL A 15 15.97 -19.77 -29.29
C VAL A 15 15.28 -18.45 -28.89
N VAL A 16 14.03 -18.30 -29.28
CA VAL A 16 13.16 -17.26 -28.71
C VAL A 16 12.91 -17.66 -27.27
N THR A 17 13.71 -17.16 -26.34
CA THR A 17 13.39 -17.20 -24.93
C THR A 17 12.14 -16.33 -24.74
N ALA A 18 10.97 -16.95 -24.61
CA ALA A 18 9.78 -16.26 -24.16
C ALA A 18 10.11 -15.65 -22.79
N SER A 19 10.39 -14.36 -22.76
CA SER A 19 10.54 -13.63 -21.50
C SER A 19 9.23 -13.81 -20.74
N SER A 20 9.28 -14.47 -19.59
CA SER A 20 8.08 -14.62 -18.76
C SER A 20 7.60 -13.22 -18.40
N GLN A 21 6.33 -12.97 -18.69
CA GLN A 21 5.69 -11.68 -18.46
C GLN A 21 5.74 -11.32 -16.97
N THR A 22 6.15 -10.10 -16.65
CA THR A 22 6.27 -9.62 -15.26
C THR A 22 4.90 -9.19 -14.68
N LEU A 23 4.80 -9.04 -13.36
CA LEU A 23 3.64 -8.42 -12.72
C LEU A 23 3.40 -7.01 -13.28
N ARG A 24 4.46 -6.22 -13.42
CA ARG A 24 4.42 -4.87 -13.99
C ARG A 24 3.82 -4.84 -15.39
N ASP A 25 4.24 -5.77 -16.27
CA ASP A 25 3.72 -5.83 -17.63
C ASP A 25 2.23 -6.23 -17.65
N SER A 26 1.85 -7.18 -16.79
CA SER A 26 0.48 -7.66 -16.67
C SER A 26 -0.44 -6.56 -16.12
N ALA A 27 -0.01 -5.86 -15.07
CA ALA A 27 -0.72 -4.72 -14.50
C ALA A 27 -0.86 -3.56 -15.50
N GLY A 28 0.21 -3.24 -16.24
CA GLY A 28 0.17 -2.19 -17.26
C GLY A 28 -0.87 -2.44 -18.36
N ARG A 29 -1.06 -3.71 -18.77
CA ARG A 29 -2.08 -4.09 -19.76
C ARG A 29 -3.51 -4.05 -19.22
N SER A 30 -3.68 -4.33 -17.94
CA SER A 30 -4.98 -4.25 -17.26
C SER A 30 -5.33 -2.84 -16.79
N GLY A 31 -4.44 -1.86 -16.96
CA GLY A 31 -4.64 -0.50 -16.46
C GLY A 31 -4.55 -0.38 -14.93
N MET A 32 -3.93 -1.39 -14.27
CA MET A 32 -3.78 -1.46 -12.82
C MET A 32 -2.41 -0.93 -12.38
N LEU A 33 -2.36 -0.43 -11.16
CA LEU A 33 -1.11 -0.29 -10.43
C LEU A 33 -0.85 -1.57 -9.62
N VAL A 34 0.38 -2.08 -9.69
CA VAL A 34 0.87 -3.12 -8.79
C VAL A 34 2.06 -2.55 -8.04
N GLY A 35 1.97 -2.56 -6.70
CA GLY A 35 2.94 -1.89 -5.85
C GLY A 35 3.43 -2.74 -4.68
N THR A 36 4.38 -2.16 -3.95
CA THR A 36 4.89 -2.75 -2.71
C THR A 36 5.47 -1.70 -1.79
N ALA A 37 5.38 -1.94 -0.46
CA ALA A 37 6.10 -1.15 0.53
C ALA A 37 7.61 -1.42 0.46
N VAL A 38 8.43 -0.39 0.68
CA VAL A 38 9.88 -0.43 0.48
C VAL A 38 10.60 0.36 1.58
N ARG A 39 11.69 -0.19 2.10
CA ARG A 39 12.68 0.54 2.92
C ARG A 39 13.89 0.90 2.05
N PRO A 40 14.38 2.15 2.07
CA PRO A 40 15.47 2.59 1.20
C PRO A 40 16.79 1.84 1.41
N GLN A 41 17.02 1.28 2.62
CA GLN A 41 18.20 0.48 2.93
C GLN A 41 18.28 -0.79 2.05
N GLN A 42 17.12 -1.38 1.73
CA GLN A 42 17.03 -2.60 0.92
C GLN A 42 17.46 -2.36 -0.54
N LEU A 43 17.39 -1.12 -1.03
CA LEU A 43 17.87 -0.75 -2.38
C LEU A 43 19.38 -0.90 -2.55
N SER A 44 20.16 -1.05 -1.48
CA SER A 44 21.59 -1.35 -1.54
C SER A 44 21.88 -2.80 -1.96
N GLU A 45 20.89 -3.69 -1.89
CA GLU A 45 20.98 -5.06 -2.37
C GLU A 45 20.61 -5.10 -3.86
N PRO A 46 21.56 -5.44 -4.77
CA PRO A 46 21.32 -5.34 -6.21
C PRO A 46 20.16 -6.22 -6.70
N LEU A 47 19.99 -7.44 -6.13
CA LEU A 47 18.92 -8.33 -6.52
C LEU A 47 17.55 -7.84 -6.07
N TYR A 48 17.46 -7.24 -4.87
CA TYR A 48 16.24 -6.57 -4.39
C TYR A 48 15.84 -5.44 -5.33
N ALA A 49 16.75 -4.49 -5.59
CA ALA A 49 16.49 -3.34 -6.44
C ALA A 49 16.09 -3.73 -7.87
N ALA A 50 16.79 -4.73 -8.45
CA ALA A 50 16.49 -5.23 -9.79
C ALA A 50 15.12 -5.90 -9.86
N THR A 51 14.75 -6.71 -8.86
CA THR A 51 13.44 -7.38 -8.78
C THR A 51 12.33 -6.36 -8.61
N LEU A 52 12.49 -5.40 -7.68
CA LEU A 52 11.55 -4.31 -7.46
C LEU A 52 11.26 -3.53 -8.76
N ALA A 53 12.30 -3.07 -9.44
CA ALA A 53 12.16 -2.29 -10.68
C ALA A 53 11.51 -3.07 -11.82
N ARG A 54 11.78 -4.39 -11.90
CA ARG A 54 11.24 -5.29 -12.94
C ARG A 54 9.77 -5.60 -12.72
N GLU A 55 9.36 -5.86 -11.46
CA GLU A 55 8.06 -6.46 -11.17
C GLU A 55 6.96 -5.45 -10.81
N PHE A 56 7.32 -4.24 -10.36
CA PHE A 56 6.35 -3.29 -9.84
C PHE A 56 6.36 -1.97 -10.61
N ASN A 57 5.18 -1.32 -10.71
CA ASN A 57 5.01 0.00 -11.31
C ASN A 57 4.65 1.09 -10.27
N MET A 58 4.62 0.71 -8.98
CA MET A 58 4.36 1.61 -7.86
C MET A 58 5.17 1.16 -6.64
N ILE A 59 5.58 2.12 -5.81
CA ILE A 59 6.17 1.88 -4.49
C ILE A 59 5.52 2.76 -3.42
N GLU A 60 5.67 2.30 -2.17
CA GLU A 60 5.28 3.04 -0.97
C GLU A 60 6.42 3.01 0.03
N PRO A 61 6.78 4.14 0.68
CA PRO A 61 7.74 4.13 1.78
C PRO A 61 7.16 3.43 2.99
N GLU A 62 7.80 2.34 3.46
CA GLU A 62 7.32 1.58 4.62
C GLU A 62 7.39 2.40 5.92
N ASP A 63 8.47 3.19 6.11
CA ASP A 63 8.72 3.92 7.36
C ASP A 63 9.11 5.39 7.15
N VAL A 64 9.87 5.69 6.07
CA VAL A 64 10.64 6.93 5.98
C VAL A 64 9.84 8.20 5.70
N MET A 65 8.53 8.09 5.44
CA MET A 65 7.62 9.24 5.37
C MET A 65 6.71 9.36 6.60
N LYS A 66 6.88 8.48 7.61
CA LYS A 66 6.18 8.58 8.90
C LYS A 66 6.83 9.64 9.79
N TRP A 67 6.06 10.19 10.72
CA TRP A 67 6.46 11.31 11.57
C TRP A 67 7.80 11.12 12.27
N GLU A 68 8.01 9.94 12.89
CA GLU A 68 9.21 9.65 13.66
C GLU A 68 10.50 9.83 12.84
N THR A 69 10.44 9.50 11.54
CA THR A 69 11.57 9.61 10.62
C THR A 69 11.67 10.98 9.95
N ILE A 70 10.54 11.46 9.39
CA ILE A 70 10.58 12.65 8.53
C ILE A 70 10.55 13.96 9.32
N HIS A 71 10.02 13.96 10.57
CA HIS A 71 9.91 15.15 11.44
C HIS A 71 10.38 14.83 12.87
N PRO A 72 11.65 14.45 13.04
CA PRO A 72 12.18 13.93 14.30
C PRO A 72 12.27 14.96 15.44
N ALA A 73 12.29 16.26 15.14
CA ALA A 73 12.29 17.36 16.10
C ALA A 73 11.42 18.53 15.62
N PRO A 74 10.92 19.42 16.50
CA PRO A 74 9.91 20.44 16.17
C PRO A 74 10.23 21.32 14.95
N GLU A 75 11.51 21.66 14.75
CA GLU A 75 12.00 22.56 13.68
C GLU A 75 12.83 21.79 12.63
N SER A 76 12.80 20.45 12.64
CA SER A 76 13.69 19.64 11.80
C SER A 76 12.91 18.63 10.97
N TYR A 77 13.11 18.68 9.65
CA TYR A 77 12.62 17.69 8.70
C TYR A 77 13.80 16.98 8.04
N ASP A 78 13.74 15.65 7.97
CA ASP A 78 14.69 14.83 7.22
C ASP A 78 13.99 14.13 6.06
N PHE A 79 14.15 14.68 4.87
CA PHE A 79 13.62 14.11 3.63
C PHE A 79 14.57 13.13 2.93
N SER A 80 15.81 13.01 3.42
CA SER A 80 16.91 12.32 2.71
C SER A 80 16.57 10.90 2.28
N GLN A 81 15.95 10.12 3.17
CA GLN A 81 15.59 8.73 2.89
C GLN A 81 14.35 8.63 1.98
N GLY A 82 13.37 9.49 2.17
CA GLY A 82 12.19 9.58 1.30
C GLY A 82 12.60 10.01 -0.12
N ASP A 83 13.46 11.02 -0.25
CA ASP A 83 13.99 11.49 -1.53
C ASP A 83 14.73 10.38 -2.29
N ARG A 84 15.47 9.53 -1.57
CA ARG A 84 16.14 8.36 -2.18
C ARG A 84 15.15 7.39 -2.80
N LEU A 85 14.03 7.09 -2.13
CA LEU A 85 12.97 6.23 -2.67
C LEU A 85 12.27 6.88 -3.86
N VAL A 86 11.94 8.17 -3.74
CA VAL A 86 11.29 8.93 -4.84
C VAL A 86 12.20 8.99 -6.07
N ALA A 87 13.50 9.24 -5.89
CA ALA A 87 14.47 9.23 -6.99
C ALA A 87 14.57 7.86 -7.67
N PHE A 88 14.59 6.77 -6.87
CA PHE A 88 14.56 5.41 -7.41
C PHE A 88 13.28 5.17 -8.23
N ALA A 89 12.11 5.53 -7.69
CA ALA A 89 10.85 5.37 -8.39
C ALA A 89 10.80 6.13 -9.73
N ILE A 90 11.21 7.39 -9.73
CA ILE A 90 11.26 8.23 -10.93
C ILE A 90 12.19 7.60 -11.98
N SER A 91 13.40 7.18 -11.59
CA SER A 91 14.38 6.57 -12.52
C SER A 91 13.87 5.28 -13.16
N HIS A 92 12.96 4.56 -12.49
CA HIS A 92 12.33 3.32 -12.98
C HIS A 92 10.88 3.52 -13.46
N ARG A 93 10.40 4.78 -13.63
CA ARG A 93 9.04 5.11 -14.08
C ARG A 93 7.96 4.44 -13.24
N MET A 94 8.15 4.44 -11.93
CA MET A 94 7.19 3.95 -10.95
C MET A 94 6.43 5.12 -10.32
N LYS A 95 5.18 4.89 -9.95
CA LYS A 95 4.42 5.82 -9.10
C LYS A 95 4.89 5.72 -7.65
N VAL A 96 4.69 6.79 -6.89
CA VAL A 96 4.96 6.80 -5.44
C VAL A 96 3.67 7.11 -4.71
N ARG A 97 3.24 6.22 -3.81
CA ARG A 97 2.22 6.47 -2.80
C ARG A 97 2.90 6.94 -1.53
N GLY A 98 2.50 8.05 -0.95
CA GLY A 98 3.08 8.57 0.30
C GLY A 98 2.34 8.02 1.50
N HIS A 99 3.06 7.47 2.49
CA HIS A 99 2.49 6.87 3.69
C HIS A 99 3.29 7.30 4.94
N THR A 100 2.73 7.93 5.92
CA THR A 100 1.37 8.48 6.04
C THR A 100 1.45 9.83 6.75
N LEU A 101 0.54 10.75 6.43
CA LEU A 101 0.61 12.11 6.98
C LEU A 101 0.10 12.20 8.43
N THR A 102 -0.86 11.34 8.82
CA THR A 102 -1.45 11.36 10.16
C THR A 102 -1.77 9.93 10.61
N TRP A 103 -1.11 9.50 11.68
CA TRP A 103 -1.30 8.17 12.27
C TRP A 103 -1.10 8.24 13.79
N HIS A 104 -1.63 7.28 14.54
CA HIS A 104 -1.52 7.22 15.98
C HIS A 104 -0.21 6.58 16.47
N GLN A 105 0.54 5.92 15.59
CA GLN A 105 1.82 5.27 15.87
C GLN A 105 2.99 6.00 15.21
N GLN A 106 4.22 5.58 15.53
CA GLN A 106 5.48 6.10 15.00
C GLN A 106 5.55 7.64 14.98
N ASN A 107 5.08 8.24 16.10
CA ASN A 107 5.19 9.66 16.36
C ASN A 107 6.43 9.93 17.24
N PRO A 108 7.22 10.98 16.95
CA PRO A 108 8.39 11.30 17.75
C PRO A 108 7.99 11.74 19.17
N PRO A 109 8.84 11.48 20.20
CA PRO A 109 8.50 11.77 21.60
C PRO A 109 8.09 13.20 21.88
N TRP A 110 8.64 14.18 21.13
CA TRP A 110 8.30 15.59 21.32
C TRP A 110 6.83 15.91 21.03
N LEU A 111 6.11 15.09 20.27
CA LEU A 111 4.66 15.24 20.03
C LEU A 111 3.80 14.88 21.26
N ASN A 112 4.35 14.16 22.22
CA ASN A 112 3.62 13.72 23.43
C ASN A 112 3.55 14.79 24.54
N ASP A 113 3.90 16.04 24.23
CA ASP A 113 3.79 17.14 25.19
C ASP A 113 2.31 17.47 25.46
N ARG A 114 1.85 17.00 26.62
CA ARG A 114 0.45 17.18 27.07
C ARG A 114 0.10 18.59 27.53
N GLN A 115 1.08 19.51 27.61
CA GLN A 115 0.86 20.91 27.96
C GLN A 115 0.44 21.76 26.76
N ARG A 116 0.53 21.23 25.54
CA ARG A 116 0.08 21.94 24.35
C ARG A 116 -1.41 22.17 24.35
N THR A 117 -1.80 23.37 23.92
CA THR A 117 -3.21 23.64 23.63
C THR A 117 -3.63 22.92 22.33
N PRO A 118 -4.93 22.63 22.16
CA PRO A 118 -5.45 22.08 20.91
C PRO A 118 -5.09 22.91 19.67
N GLU A 119 -5.03 24.25 19.79
CA GLU A 119 -4.67 25.16 18.70
C GLU A 119 -3.18 25.06 18.35
N GLN A 120 -2.31 24.81 19.34
CA GLN A 120 -0.89 24.55 19.09
C GLN A 120 -0.72 23.22 18.36
N GLN A 121 -1.42 22.18 18.81
CA GLN A 121 -1.40 20.86 18.19
C GLN A 121 -1.93 20.91 16.76
N ALA A 122 -2.99 21.68 16.50
CA ALA A 122 -3.54 21.90 15.16
C ALA A 122 -2.54 22.55 14.22
N ARG A 123 -1.83 23.61 14.68
CA ARG A 123 -0.80 24.27 13.88
C ARG A 123 0.36 23.34 13.52
N ILE A 124 0.79 22.49 14.45
CA ILE A 124 1.86 21.51 14.22
C ILE A 124 1.44 20.50 13.15
N LEU A 125 0.23 19.96 13.24
CA LEU A 125 -0.29 18.99 12.27
C LEU A 125 -0.46 19.64 10.88
N GLU A 126 -1.04 20.82 10.82
CA GLU A 126 -1.22 21.56 9.57
C GLU A 126 0.11 21.86 8.90
N GLN A 127 1.09 22.37 9.67
CA GLN A 127 2.43 22.67 9.16
C GLN A 127 3.12 21.43 8.65
N HIS A 128 3.06 20.30 9.38
CA HIS A 128 3.64 19.04 8.94
C HIS A 128 3.05 18.59 7.61
N ILE A 129 1.72 18.50 7.52
CA ILE A 129 1.03 18.07 6.30
C ILE A 129 1.44 18.96 5.12
N LYS A 130 1.39 20.29 5.28
CA LYS A 130 1.75 21.24 4.22
C LYS A 130 3.22 21.14 3.81
N THR A 131 4.12 20.94 4.77
CA THR A 131 5.56 20.84 4.50
C THR A 131 5.88 19.54 3.76
N VAL A 132 5.37 18.41 4.24
CA VAL A 132 5.66 17.10 3.65
C VAL A 132 5.03 16.98 2.26
N VAL A 133 3.75 17.28 2.11
CA VAL A 133 3.07 17.24 0.81
C VAL A 133 3.69 18.23 -0.16
N GLY A 134 4.01 19.45 0.31
CA GLY A 134 4.67 20.48 -0.52
C GLY A 134 6.04 20.06 -1.02
N HIS A 135 6.86 19.38 -0.18
CA HIS A 135 8.18 18.86 -0.59
C HIS A 135 8.08 17.84 -1.73
N TYR A 136 7.06 16.99 -1.68
CA TYR A 136 6.84 15.94 -2.69
C TYR A 136 5.84 16.31 -3.79
N ARG A 137 5.42 17.56 -3.86
CA ARG A 137 4.44 18.02 -4.84
C ARG A 137 4.85 17.63 -6.26
N GLY A 138 3.90 17.01 -6.99
CA GLY A 138 4.10 16.52 -8.35
C GLY A 138 4.99 15.27 -8.48
N LYS A 139 5.51 14.73 -7.37
CA LYS A 139 6.33 13.50 -7.34
C LYS A 139 5.58 12.32 -6.70
N VAL A 140 4.81 12.57 -5.66
CA VAL A 140 3.93 11.60 -5.01
C VAL A 140 2.55 11.73 -5.63
N PHE A 141 2.01 10.63 -6.18
CA PHE A 141 0.74 10.68 -6.91
C PHE A 141 -0.49 10.49 -6.01
N ALA A 142 -0.30 9.88 -4.83
CA ALA A 142 -1.37 9.62 -3.87
C ALA A 142 -0.81 9.66 -2.45
N TRP A 143 -1.60 10.12 -1.47
CA TRP A 143 -1.24 10.16 -0.06
C TRP A 143 -2.25 9.42 0.80
N ASP A 144 -1.77 8.61 1.74
CA ASP A 144 -2.54 8.22 2.92
C ASP A 144 -2.55 9.41 3.88
N VAL A 145 -3.61 10.20 3.80
CA VAL A 145 -3.73 11.43 4.59
C VAL A 145 -3.95 11.13 6.07
N VAL A 146 -4.82 10.17 6.34
CA VAL A 146 -5.08 9.66 7.69
C VAL A 146 -5.14 8.13 7.64
N ASN A 147 -4.38 7.51 8.53
CA ASN A 147 -4.29 6.06 8.68
C ASN A 147 -4.91 5.62 10.01
N GLU A 148 -5.78 4.61 9.97
CA GLU A 148 -6.32 3.88 11.14
C GLU A 148 -6.96 4.79 12.21
N ALA A 149 -7.83 5.68 11.79
CA ALA A 149 -8.49 6.62 12.72
C ALA A 149 -9.59 5.98 13.56
N PHE A 150 -10.18 4.86 13.12
CA PHE A 150 -11.21 4.15 13.86
C PHE A 150 -10.60 2.99 14.66
N ASP A 151 -11.15 2.76 15.85
CA ASP A 151 -10.77 1.62 16.70
C ASP A 151 -11.53 0.33 16.31
N GLU A 152 -11.16 -0.77 16.95
CA GLU A 152 -11.75 -2.10 16.77
C GLU A 152 -12.81 -2.42 17.85
N THR A 153 -13.28 -1.41 18.59
CA THR A 153 -14.26 -1.59 19.67
C THR A 153 -15.69 -1.74 19.15
N THR A 154 -16.59 -2.22 19.99
CA THR A 154 -18.02 -2.27 19.69
C THR A 154 -18.78 -1.46 20.75
N PRO A 155 -19.42 -0.34 20.37
CA PRO A 155 -19.48 0.27 19.03
C PRO A 155 -18.15 0.90 18.61
N VAL A 156 -17.87 0.88 17.31
CA VAL A 156 -16.68 1.49 16.69
C VAL A 156 -16.66 3.00 16.93
N LYS A 157 -15.51 3.54 17.32
CA LYS A 157 -15.31 4.95 17.63
C LYS A 157 -14.03 5.46 16.94
N LEU A 158 -13.89 6.76 16.88
CA LEU A 158 -12.59 7.37 16.59
C LEU A 158 -11.61 7.04 17.72
N ARG A 159 -10.43 6.58 17.33
CA ARG A 159 -9.34 6.22 18.23
C ARG A 159 -8.89 7.44 19.05
N SER A 160 -8.75 7.25 20.36
CA SER A 160 -8.19 8.27 21.26
C SER A 160 -6.71 8.46 20.98
N THR A 161 -6.30 9.62 20.50
CA THR A 161 -4.95 9.91 20.02
C THR A 161 -4.54 11.35 20.29
N ILE A 162 -3.23 11.62 20.10
CA ILE A 162 -2.69 13.00 20.16
C ILE A 162 -3.33 13.92 19.10
N TRP A 163 -3.96 13.38 18.05
CA TRP A 163 -4.62 14.13 16.99
C TRP A 163 -6.10 14.36 17.24
N TYR A 164 -6.77 13.47 17.97
CA TYR A 164 -8.21 13.55 18.21
C TYR A 164 -8.56 14.23 19.54
N ASP A 165 -8.07 13.71 20.68
CA ASP A 165 -8.51 14.12 22.03
C ASP A 165 -7.41 14.15 23.11
N GLN A 166 -6.10 13.92 22.79
CA GLN A 166 -5.01 13.84 23.75
C GLN A 166 -3.78 14.72 23.41
N PRO A 167 -3.86 16.04 23.35
CA PRO A 167 -5.00 16.94 23.57
C PRO A 167 -5.92 17.06 22.35
N GLY A 168 -5.56 16.49 21.20
CA GLY A 168 -6.25 16.67 19.94
C GLY A 168 -6.03 18.04 19.32
N ILE A 169 -6.66 18.28 18.17
CA ILE A 169 -6.59 19.56 17.46
C ILE A 169 -7.87 20.43 17.66
N GLY A 170 -8.57 20.26 18.79
CA GLY A 170 -9.80 21.01 19.09
C GLY A 170 -11.03 20.52 18.32
N ARG A 171 -11.01 19.26 17.85
CA ARG A 171 -12.12 18.63 17.12
C ARG A 171 -12.74 17.44 17.86
N ALA A 172 -12.31 17.15 19.06
CA ALA A 172 -12.91 16.11 19.89
C ALA A 172 -14.42 16.30 20.04
N GLY A 173 -15.19 15.22 19.91
CA GLY A 173 -16.66 15.25 19.95
C GLY A 173 -17.36 15.85 18.72
N LYS A 174 -16.60 16.23 17.67
CA LYS A 174 -17.16 16.79 16.42
C LYS A 174 -17.08 15.76 15.26
N GLY A 175 -17.25 14.48 15.56
CA GLY A 175 -17.13 13.41 14.57
C GLY A 175 -15.75 13.41 13.90
N SER A 176 -15.72 13.18 12.58
CA SER A 176 -14.49 13.10 11.77
C SER A 176 -13.90 14.46 11.37
N ALA A 177 -14.22 15.55 12.07
CA ALA A 177 -13.78 16.91 11.69
C ALA A 177 -12.24 17.07 11.66
N TYR A 178 -11.49 16.37 12.54
CA TYR A 178 -10.02 16.44 12.48
C TYR A 178 -9.46 15.77 11.22
N ILE A 179 -10.11 14.69 10.76
CA ILE A 179 -9.75 14.00 9.52
C ILE A 179 -10.01 14.92 8.33
N GLU A 180 -11.17 15.60 8.31
CA GLU A 180 -11.50 16.58 7.28
C GLU A 180 -10.44 17.70 7.19
N ASP A 181 -10.02 18.26 8.33
CA ASP A 181 -8.98 19.29 8.36
C ASP A 181 -7.68 18.77 7.69
N CYS A 182 -7.25 17.53 7.97
CA CYS A 182 -6.07 16.91 7.35
C CYS A 182 -6.20 16.83 5.82
N PHE A 183 -7.37 16.38 5.32
CA PHE A 183 -7.62 16.28 3.87
C PHE A 183 -7.59 17.66 3.19
N ARG A 184 -8.19 18.69 3.80
CA ARG A 184 -8.17 20.05 3.27
C ARG A 184 -6.76 20.65 3.24
N TRP A 185 -5.95 20.41 4.27
CA TRP A 185 -4.56 20.86 4.30
C TRP A 185 -3.68 20.14 3.26
N ALA A 186 -3.87 18.83 3.09
CA ALA A 186 -3.14 18.06 2.07
C ALA A 186 -3.49 18.55 0.66
N HIS A 187 -4.79 18.72 0.35
CA HIS A 187 -5.25 19.23 -0.94
C HIS A 187 -4.74 20.66 -1.21
N ALA A 188 -4.71 21.51 -0.19
CA ALA A 188 -4.18 22.87 -0.35
C ALA A 188 -2.68 22.88 -0.69
N ALA A 189 -1.91 21.88 -0.21
CA ALA A 189 -0.48 21.75 -0.48
C ALA A 189 -0.19 21.15 -1.87
N ASP A 190 -0.96 20.14 -2.30
CA ASP A 190 -0.89 19.56 -3.65
C ASP A 190 -2.29 19.17 -4.14
N PRO A 191 -2.94 20.03 -4.95
CA PRO A 191 -4.27 19.77 -5.50
C PRO A 191 -4.32 18.61 -6.51
N ASP A 192 -3.19 18.20 -7.06
CA ASP A 192 -3.09 17.18 -8.10
C ASP A 192 -2.85 15.77 -7.53
N ALA A 193 -2.44 15.66 -6.25
CA ALA A 193 -2.27 14.38 -5.59
C ALA A 193 -3.62 13.79 -5.16
N LEU A 194 -3.80 12.49 -5.36
CA LEU A 194 -4.97 11.77 -4.86
C LEU A 194 -4.88 11.59 -3.34
N LEU A 195 -6.00 11.79 -2.64
CA LEU A 195 -6.04 11.76 -1.18
C LEU A 195 -6.88 10.57 -0.68
N PHE A 196 -6.25 9.71 0.10
CA PHE A 196 -6.84 8.48 0.61
C PHE A 196 -6.97 8.49 2.14
N TYR A 197 -8.04 7.87 2.61
CA TYR A 197 -8.14 7.35 3.96
C TYR A 197 -7.74 5.87 3.93
N ASN A 198 -6.83 5.42 4.78
CA ASN A 198 -6.33 4.04 4.81
C ASN A 198 -6.65 3.38 6.15
N ASP A 199 -7.12 2.12 6.15
CA ASP A 199 -7.43 1.42 7.40
C ASP A 199 -7.25 -0.10 7.29
N VAL A 200 -6.98 -0.71 8.44
CA VAL A 200 -6.93 -2.16 8.66
C VAL A 200 -8.31 -2.68 9.09
N GLU A 201 -8.59 -3.95 8.80
CA GLU A 201 -9.86 -4.60 9.19
C GLU A 201 -11.14 -3.90 8.66
N ALA A 202 -11.01 -3.09 7.62
CA ALA A 202 -12.10 -2.39 6.95
C ALA A 202 -12.40 -2.95 5.54
N GLU A 203 -11.85 -4.11 5.20
CA GLU A 203 -11.90 -4.70 3.86
C GLU A 203 -13.26 -5.31 3.51
N ALA A 204 -13.85 -6.04 4.46
CA ALA A 204 -15.18 -6.64 4.34
C ALA A 204 -16.27 -5.70 4.90
N VAL A 205 -17.53 -6.00 4.62
CA VAL A 205 -18.67 -5.33 5.26
C VAL A 205 -18.72 -5.73 6.73
N ASN A 206 -18.44 -4.76 7.61
CA ASN A 206 -18.42 -4.94 9.06
C ASN A 206 -18.63 -3.58 9.75
N PRO A 207 -18.80 -3.53 11.09
CA PRO A 207 -19.03 -2.26 11.80
C PRO A 207 -17.95 -1.19 11.57
N LYS A 208 -16.68 -1.59 11.42
CA LYS A 208 -15.57 -0.64 11.16
C LYS A 208 -15.67 -0.06 9.74
N SER A 209 -15.85 -0.92 8.73
CA SER A 209 -16.05 -0.45 7.36
C SER A 209 -17.32 0.38 7.20
N ASP A 210 -18.37 0.13 8.00
CA ASP A 210 -19.58 0.95 8.03
C ASP A 210 -19.31 2.35 8.60
N ALA A 211 -18.49 2.47 9.63
CA ALA A 211 -18.08 3.77 10.19
C ALA A 211 -17.24 4.57 9.17
N VAL A 212 -16.28 3.92 8.52
CA VAL A 212 -15.49 4.53 7.42
C VAL A 212 -16.40 4.94 6.26
N TYR A 213 -17.32 4.06 5.84
CA TYR A 213 -18.28 4.35 4.77
C TYR A 213 -19.15 5.57 5.09
N ALA A 214 -19.66 5.66 6.32
CA ALA A 214 -20.47 6.78 6.76
C ALA A 214 -19.67 8.11 6.72
N MET A 215 -18.41 8.09 7.15
CA MET A 215 -17.51 9.23 7.07
C MET A 215 -17.25 9.65 5.61
N VAL A 216 -16.88 8.72 4.74
CA VAL A 216 -16.61 9.01 3.32
C VAL A 216 -17.83 9.57 2.62
N ARG A 217 -19.01 8.98 2.85
CA ARG A 217 -20.29 9.49 2.32
C ARG A 217 -20.57 10.92 2.76
N ASP A 218 -20.33 11.26 4.04
CA ASP A 218 -20.50 12.61 4.55
C ASP A 218 -19.48 13.56 3.93
N PHE A 219 -18.23 13.15 3.80
CA PHE A 219 -17.17 13.94 3.15
C PHE A 219 -17.50 14.25 1.69
N ARG A 220 -17.92 13.25 0.92
CA ARG A 220 -18.34 13.45 -0.48
C ARG A 220 -19.49 14.44 -0.59
N ARG A 221 -20.52 14.31 0.29
CA ARG A 221 -21.66 15.23 0.33
C ARG A 221 -21.26 16.67 0.64
N ARG A 222 -20.25 16.89 1.48
CA ARG A 222 -19.78 18.22 1.91
C ARG A 222 -18.64 18.79 1.07
N GLY A 223 -18.20 18.08 0.00
CA GLY A 223 -17.11 18.52 -0.85
C GLY A 223 -15.75 18.53 -0.14
N VAL A 224 -15.53 17.58 0.79
CA VAL A 224 -14.19 17.32 1.33
C VAL A 224 -13.37 16.60 0.25
N PRO A 225 -12.12 17.00 0.01
CA PRO A 225 -11.29 16.45 -1.07
C PRO A 225 -10.75 15.05 -0.72
N ILE A 226 -11.63 14.05 -0.74
CA ILE A 226 -11.29 12.63 -0.60
C ILE A 226 -11.47 11.93 -1.93
N ASP A 227 -10.41 11.30 -2.43
CA ASP A 227 -10.37 10.61 -3.73
C ASP A 227 -10.49 9.10 -3.59
N GLY A 228 -10.13 8.53 -2.43
CA GLY A 228 -10.15 7.08 -2.26
C GLY A 228 -10.09 6.60 -0.83
N VAL A 229 -10.26 5.27 -0.72
CA VAL A 229 -10.06 4.50 0.50
C VAL A 229 -9.05 3.38 0.21
N GLY A 230 -8.08 3.25 1.10
CA GLY A 230 -7.14 2.13 1.13
C GLY A 230 -7.65 1.04 2.07
N PHE A 231 -7.66 -0.19 1.58
CA PHE A 231 -7.86 -1.39 2.38
C PHE A 231 -6.51 -2.07 2.56
N GLN A 232 -6.01 -2.12 3.80
CA GLN A 232 -4.67 -2.67 4.07
C GLN A 232 -4.55 -4.12 3.63
N MET A 233 -5.53 -4.96 3.94
CA MET A 233 -5.60 -6.36 3.54
C MET A 233 -4.49 -7.21 4.19
N HIS A 234 -4.17 -6.98 5.46
CA HIS A 234 -3.34 -7.86 6.27
C HIS A 234 -4.14 -9.10 6.69
N LEU A 235 -3.94 -10.21 5.99
CA LEU A 235 -4.76 -11.40 6.16
C LEU A 235 -4.03 -12.47 7.00
N GLY A 236 -4.59 -12.78 8.17
CA GLY A 236 -4.15 -13.89 9.04
C GLY A 236 -4.90 -15.20 8.80
N ASN A 237 -5.80 -15.25 7.81
CA ASN A 237 -6.58 -16.45 7.49
C ASN A 237 -6.55 -16.77 6.00
N LEU A 238 -6.75 -18.04 5.66
CA LEU A 238 -6.74 -18.57 4.28
C LEU A 238 -8.15 -18.69 3.66
N HIS A 239 -9.17 -18.19 4.34
CA HIS A 239 -10.57 -18.24 3.91
C HIS A 239 -11.27 -16.90 4.20
N PRO A 240 -10.79 -15.77 3.60
CA PRO A 240 -11.46 -14.49 3.75
C PRO A 240 -12.85 -14.53 3.07
N ASP A 241 -13.79 -13.74 3.60
CA ASP A 241 -15.08 -13.56 2.92
C ASP A 241 -14.93 -12.62 1.71
N VAL A 242 -14.50 -13.21 0.59
CA VAL A 242 -14.23 -12.47 -0.66
C VAL A 242 -15.49 -11.83 -1.23
N ALA A 243 -16.67 -12.44 -1.01
CA ALA A 243 -17.95 -11.87 -1.47
C ALA A 243 -18.24 -10.56 -0.72
N SER A 244 -18.10 -10.57 0.61
CA SER A 244 -18.24 -9.37 1.45
C SER A 244 -17.21 -8.30 1.12
N ILE A 245 -15.94 -8.67 0.84
CA ILE A 245 -14.89 -7.74 0.39
C ILE A 245 -15.27 -7.11 -0.94
N SER A 246 -15.72 -7.89 -1.91
CA SER A 246 -16.17 -7.38 -3.22
C SER A 246 -17.36 -6.43 -3.10
N GLU A 247 -18.36 -6.78 -2.27
CA GLU A 247 -19.50 -5.90 -1.96
C GLU A 247 -19.01 -4.56 -1.37
N ASN A 248 -18.08 -4.62 -0.42
CA ASN A 248 -17.54 -3.45 0.23
C ASN A 248 -16.78 -2.55 -0.75
N ILE A 249 -15.94 -3.11 -1.62
CA ILE A 249 -15.28 -2.37 -2.71
C ILE A 249 -16.34 -1.63 -3.56
N GLY A 250 -17.38 -2.35 -4.00
CA GLY A 250 -18.44 -1.79 -4.83
C GLY A 250 -19.18 -0.63 -4.18
N ARG A 251 -19.52 -0.73 -2.88
CA ARG A 251 -20.25 0.33 -2.17
C ARG A 251 -19.44 1.61 -2.00
N PHE A 252 -18.11 1.53 -1.77
CA PHE A 252 -17.26 2.72 -1.73
C PHE A 252 -17.14 3.37 -3.11
N ILE A 253 -16.96 2.58 -4.15
CA ILE A 253 -16.91 3.08 -5.54
C ILE A 253 -18.22 3.79 -5.92
N ALA A 254 -19.36 3.30 -5.45
CA ALA A 254 -20.66 3.95 -5.66
C ALA A 254 -20.77 5.34 -5.01
N LEU A 255 -19.92 5.68 -4.04
CA LEU A 255 -19.78 7.04 -3.51
C LEU A 255 -18.95 7.97 -4.42
N GLY A 256 -18.40 7.46 -5.52
CA GLY A 256 -17.54 8.21 -6.44
C GLY A 256 -16.11 8.36 -5.94
N VAL A 257 -15.61 7.42 -5.12
CA VAL A 257 -14.21 7.34 -4.68
C VAL A 257 -13.55 6.08 -5.23
N GLN A 258 -12.22 6.11 -5.35
CA GLN A 258 -11.43 4.93 -5.69
C GLN A 258 -11.26 4.02 -4.47
N VAL A 259 -11.01 2.74 -4.72
CA VAL A 259 -10.51 1.79 -3.74
C VAL A 259 -9.14 1.30 -4.19
N GLN A 260 -8.21 1.18 -3.25
CA GLN A 260 -6.92 0.53 -3.49
C GLN A 260 -6.64 -0.48 -2.38
N ILE A 261 -6.14 -1.66 -2.75
CA ILE A 261 -5.57 -2.61 -1.80
C ILE A 261 -4.13 -2.12 -1.57
N THR A 262 -3.78 -1.81 -0.31
CA THR A 262 -2.60 -0.99 -0.02
C THR A 262 -1.45 -1.73 0.64
N GLU A 263 -1.72 -2.84 1.35
CA GLU A 263 -0.71 -3.45 2.22
C GLU A 263 -0.81 -4.98 2.26
N MET A 264 -1.35 -5.58 1.21
CA MET A 264 -1.71 -7.00 1.20
C MET A 264 -0.54 -7.91 1.59
N ASP A 265 -0.76 -8.70 2.61
CA ASP A 265 0.01 -9.89 2.93
C ASP A 265 -0.93 -11.01 3.42
N VAL A 266 -0.52 -12.26 3.23
CA VAL A 266 -1.32 -13.44 3.64
C VAL A 266 -0.42 -14.33 4.48
N ALA A 267 -0.46 -14.12 5.80
CA ALA A 267 0.40 -14.80 6.75
C ALA A 267 0.13 -16.30 6.84
N LEU A 268 1.16 -17.11 6.80
CA LEU A 268 1.08 -18.57 6.92
C LEU A 268 1.74 -19.07 8.21
N PRO A 269 1.22 -20.12 8.85
CA PRO A 269 1.99 -20.86 9.86
C PRO A 269 3.29 -21.38 9.25
N VAL A 270 4.39 -21.22 9.98
CA VAL A 270 5.72 -21.69 9.56
C VAL A 270 6.34 -22.60 10.60
N ASP A 271 7.23 -23.49 10.15
CA ASP A 271 8.05 -24.31 11.03
C ASP A 271 9.21 -23.50 11.65
N SER A 272 10.02 -24.14 12.48
CA SER A 272 11.17 -23.50 13.14
C SER A 272 12.25 -22.99 12.18
N SER A 273 12.20 -23.38 10.92
CA SER A 273 13.08 -22.90 9.85
C SER A 273 12.44 -21.78 9.01
N GLY A 274 11.23 -21.35 9.35
CA GLY A 274 10.48 -20.30 8.64
C GLY A 274 9.76 -20.78 7.38
N ASN A 275 9.62 -22.10 7.17
CA ASN A 275 9.00 -22.67 5.98
C ASN A 275 7.51 -22.92 6.22
N ALA A 276 6.67 -22.51 5.26
CA ALA A 276 5.26 -22.87 5.20
C ALA A 276 5.05 -24.22 4.52
N ARG A 277 3.96 -24.90 4.86
CA ARG A 277 3.60 -26.17 4.19
C ARG A 277 3.20 -25.92 2.72
N PRO A 278 3.56 -26.83 1.79
CA PRO A 278 3.18 -26.67 0.37
C PRO A 278 1.66 -26.54 0.14
N ALA A 279 0.83 -27.14 1.01
CA ALA A 279 -0.61 -27.00 0.92
C ALA A 279 -1.07 -25.56 1.25
N ASP A 280 -0.48 -24.93 2.27
CA ASP A 280 -0.80 -23.57 2.68
C ASP A 280 -0.36 -22.55 1.64
N LEU A 281 0.80 -22.78 0.97
CA LEU A 281 1.25 -21.94 -0.16
C LEU A 281 0.26 -21.96 -1.33
N ARG A 282 -0.42 -23.08 -1.57
CA ARG A 282 -1.47 -23.17 -2.62
C ARG A 282 -2.71 -22.40 -2.21
N LEU A 283 -3.16 -22.55 -0.95
CA LEU A 283 -4.29 -21.78 -0.42
C LEU A 283 -3.99 -20.27 -0.40
N GLN A 284 -2.76 -19.88 -0.04
CA GLN A 284 -2.31 -18.49 -0.15
C GLN A 284 -2.45 -17.96 -1.59
N ALA A 285 -2.02 -18.74 -2.56
CA ALA A 285 -2.15 -18.37 -3.97
C ALA A 285 -3.61 -18.20 -4.39
N ASP A 286 -4.52 -19.05 -3.88
CA ASP A 286 -5.95 -18.91 -4.10
C ASP A 286 -6.50 -17.61 -3.49
N VAL A 287 -6.08 -17.25 -2.28
CA VAL A 287 -6.46 -15.97 -1.66
C VAL A 287 -6.00 -14.78 -2.50
N TYR A 288 -4.72 -14.74 -2.92
CA TYR A 288 -4.23 -13.66 -3.79
C TYR A 288 -5.00 -13.58 -5.10
N ARG A 289 -5.34 -14.73 -5.72
CA ARG A 289 -6.15 -14.80 -6.94
C ARG A 289 -7.54 -14.23 -6.72
N GLU A 290 -8.23 -14.63 -5.65
CA GLU A 290 -9.63 -14.27 -5.37
C GLU A 290 -9.77 -12.79 -5.03
N ILE A 291 -8.91 -12.26 -4.17
CA ILE A 291 -8.88 -10.83 -3.82
C ILE A 291 -8.56 -9.97 -5.06
N ALA A 292 -7.55 -10.36 -5.85
CA ALA A 292 -7.23 -9.64 -7.08
C ALA A 292 -8.39 -9.68 -8.09
N SER A 293 -9.08 -10.83 -8.22
CA SER A 293 -10.24 -10.96 -9.09
C SER A 293 -11.39 -10.06 -8.60
N ALA A 294 -11.67 -10.04 -7.29
CA ALA A 294 -12.67 -9.15 -6.70
C ALA A 294 -12.37 -7.67 -6.99
N CYS A 295 -11.13 -7.22 -6.81
CA CYS A 295 -10.71 -5.86 -7.17
C CYS A 295 -10.95 -5.56 -8.66
N LEU A 296 -10.56 -6.47 -9.55
CA LEU A 296 -10.65 -6.27 -11.00
C LEU A 296 -12.09 -6.24 -11.54
N THR A 297 -13.06 -6.81 -10.83
CA THR A 297 -14.49 -6.70 -11.21
C THR A 297 -15.04 -5.28 -11.06
N HIS A 298 -14.33 -4.41 -10.34
CA HIS A 298 -14.73 -3.03 -10.07
C HIS A 298 -13.76 -2.04 -10.73
N ALA A 299 -14.21 -1.28 -11.73
CA ALA A 299 -13.35 -0.33 -12.45
C ALA A 299 -12.69 0.72 -11.54
N GLY A 300 -13.32 1.06 -10.42
CA GLY A 300 -12.79 2.00 -9.43
C GLY A 300 -11.79 1.39 -8.42
N CYS A 301 -11.54 0.08 -8.45
CA CYS A 301 -10.42 -0.53 -7.71
C CYS A 301 -9.17 -0.42 -8.58
N THR A 302 -8.22 0.43 -8.22
CA THR A 302 -7.19 0.93 -9.15
C THR A 302 -5.77 0.45 -8.85
N ALA A 303 -5.53 -0.15 -7.68
CA ALA A 303 -4.22 -0.67 -7.31
C ALA A 303 -4.33 -1.92 -6.44
N ILE A 304 -3.32 -2.79 -6.56
CA ILE A 304 -3.03 -3.89 -5.62
C ILE A 304 -1.58 -3.75 -5.19
N GLN A 305 -1.37 -3.57 -3.89
CA GLN A 305 -0.06 -3.38 -3.30
C GLN A 305 0.15 -4.33 -2.13
N THR A 306 1.37 -4.81 -1.97
CA THR A 306 1.79 -5.68 -0.87
C THR A 306 2.61 -4.91 0.16
N TRP A 307 2.60 -5.34 1.43
CA TRP A 307 3.45 -4.74 2.46
C TRP A 307 4.83 -5.43 2.48
N GLY A 308 5.69 -5.02 1.55
CA GLY A 308 6.88 -5.74 1.14
C GLY A 308 6.58 -6.75 0.03
N PHE A 309 7.60 -7.24 -0.68
CA PHE A 309 7.38 -8.23 -1.76
C PHE A 309 8.11 -9.57 -1.53
N THR A 310 9.10 -9.60 -0.65
CA THR A 310 9.91 -10.81 -0.33
C THR A 310 9.80 -11.17 1.15
N ASP A 311 9.66 -12.44 1.43
CA ASP A 311 9.60 -12.98 2.80
C ASP A 311 10.87 -12.65 3.61
N LYS A 312 12.00 -12.34 2.95
CA LYS A 312 13.26 -11.94 3.58
C LYS A 312 13.13 -10.74 4.51
N TYR A 313 12.25 -9.80 4.16
CA TYR A 313 12.07 -8.52 4.88
C TYR A 313 10.65 -8.33 5.41
N SER A 314 9.82 -9.39 5.38
CA SER A 314 8.45 -9.31 5.91
C SER A 314 8.43 -9.01 7.40
N TRP A 315 7.54 -8.11 7.81
CA TRP A 315 7.30 -7.75 9.21
C TRP A 315 6.59 -8.87 10.00
N ILE A 316 5.90 -9.77 9.30
CA ILE A 316 5.05 -10.83 9.89
C ILE A 316 5.85 -11.72 10.86
N GLY A 317 7.08 -12.09 10.52
CA GLY A 317 7.91 -12.94 11.36
C GLY A 317 8.13 -12.34 12.76
N SER A 318 8.55 -11.08 12.83
CA SER A 318 8.78 -10.38 14.10
C SER A 318 7.49 -10.11 14.87
N HIS A 319 6.43 -9.73 14.17
CA HIS A 319 5.11 -9.45 14.75
C HIS A 319 4.50 -10.70 15.41
N SER A 320 4.58 -11.85 14.73
CA SER A 320 4.03 -13.13 15.20
C SER A 320 4.95 -13.91 16.15
N LYS A 321 6.09 -13.34 16.57
CA LYS A 321 7.13 -14.07 17.32
C LYS A 321 7.60 -15.34 16.57
N HIS A 322 7.73 -15.21 15.24
CA HIS A 322 8.17 -16.27 14.32
C HIS A 322 7.24 -17.51 14.25
N THR A 323 5.98 -17.39 14.65
CA THR A 323 4.97 -18.45 14.46
C THR A 323 4.31 -18.38 13.09
N GLN A 324 4.39 -17.23 12.43
CA GLN A 324 3.88 -17.00 11.06
C GLN A 324 4.95 -16.33 10.21
N GLY A 325 4.81 -16.49 8.90
CA GLY A 325 5.72 -15.93 7.90
C GLY A 325 5.27 -16.28 6.49
N SER A 326 6.21 -16.34 5.56
CA SER A 326 5.97 -16.73 4.17
C SER A 326 4.75 -16.02 3.54
N ALA A 327 4.57 -14.73 3.86
CA ALA A 327 3.34 -13.98 3.62
C ALA A 327 3.26 -13.33 2.24
N LEU A 328 4.40 -13.20 1.53
CA LEU A 328 4.57 -12.34 0.37
C LEU A 328 4.72 -13.13 -0.94
N LEU A 329 4.94 -12.40 -2.05
CA LEU A 329 4.95 -12.97 -3.41
C LEU A 329 6.25 -13.70 -3.76
N PHE A 330 7.37 -13.30 -3.15
CA PHE A 330 8.69 -13.87 -3.36
C PHE A 330 9.23 -14.44 -2.04
N ASP A 331 9.99 -15.53 -2.16
CA ASP A 331 10.71 -16.11 -1.02
C ASP A 331 11.94 -15.25 -0.60
N GLY A 332 12.70 -15.75 0.37
CA GLY A 332 13.90 -15.05 0.88
C GLY A 332 15.06 -14.95 -0.14
N GLU A 333 15.05 -15.73 -1.21
CA GLU A 333 16.01 -15.69 -2.31
C GLU A 333 15.44 -15.04 -3.57
N TYR A 334 14.33 -14.31 -3.45
CA TYR A 334 13.66 -13.61 -4.56
C TYR A 334 13.10 -14.54 -5.66
N ARG A 335 12.85 -15.80 -5.35
CA ARG A 335 12.16 -16.72 -6.27
C ARG A 335 10.64 -16.51 -6.14
N PRO A 336 9.92 -16.46 -7.26
CA PRO A 336 8.47 -16.30 -7.22
C PRO A 336 7.79 -17.50 -6.55
N LYS A 337 6.81 -17.22 -5.68
CA LYS A 337 5.97 -18.20 -5.01
C LYS A 337 4.69 -18.46 -5.82
N PRO A 338 3.89 -19.49 -5.50
CA PRO A 338 2.60 -19.72 -6.17
C PRO A 338 1.67 -18.50 -6.16
N ALA A 339 1.72 -17.66 -5.10
CA ALA A 339 0.96 -16.42 -4.98
C ALA A 339 1.33 -15.39 -6.06
N TYR A 340 2.61 -15.29 -6.42
CA TYR A 340 3.07 -14.44 -7.53
C TYR A 340 2.44 -14.86 -8.86
N ASP A 341 2.49 -16.15 -9.18
CA ASP A 341 1.92 -16.67 -10.42
C ASP A 341 0.40 -16.50 -10.49
N ALA A 342 -0.28 -16.67 -9.34
CA ALA A 342 -1.72 -16.49 -9.24
C ALA A 342 -2.12 -15.03 -9.52
N LEU A 343 -1.48 -14.07 -8.85
CA LEU A 343 -1.73 -12.65 -9.07
C LEU A 343 -1.41 -12.24 -10.52
N ARG A 344 -0.27 -12.66 -11.05
CA ARG A 344 0.15 -12.35 -12.43
C ARG A 344 -0.86 -12.84 -13.46
N LYS A 345 -1.36 -14.08 -13.33
CA LYS A 345 -2.34 -14.66 -14.25
C LYS A 345 -3.68 -13.91 -14.22
N VAL A 346 -4.13 -13.49 -13.06
CA VAL A 346 -5.37 -12.69 -12.94
C VAL A 346 -5.22 -11.35 -13.65
N LEU A 347 -4.10 -10.66 -13.45
CA LEU A 347 -3.78 -9.41 -14.13
C LEU A 347 -3.65 -9.58 -15.65
N GLU A 348 -3.08 -10.70 -16.13
CA GLU A 348 -2.96 -11.03 -17.55
C GLU A 348 -4.33 -11.23 -18.22
N GLY A 349 -5.24 -11.94 -17.55
CA GLY A 349 -6.57 -12.29 -18.09
C GLY A 349 -7.55 -11.13 -18.11
N SER A 350 -7.28 -10.04 -17.38
CA SER A 350 -8.15 -8.88 -17.29
C SER A 350 -7.74 -7.80 -18.28
N ARG A 351 -8.62 -7.51 -19.27
CA ARG A 351 -8.55 -6.30 -20.08
C ARG A 351 -9.64 -5.36 -19.57
N ARG A 352 -9.28 -4.25 -18.91
CA ARG A 352 -10.22 -3.17 -18.69
C ARG A 352 -10.49 -2.50 -20.04
N GLN A 353 -11.75 -2.49 -20.43
CA GLN A 353 -12.22 -1.77 -21.63
C GLN A 353 -12.26 -0.26 -21.34
#